data_6e1d92143d66957e46070ce3885d9f4c
#
_entry.id   6e1d92143d66957e46070ce3885d9f4c
#
_cell.length_a   1.000
_cell.length_b   1.000
_cell.length_c   1.000
_cell.angle_alpha   90.00
_cell.angle_beta   90.00
_cell.angle_gamma   90.00
#
_symmetry.space_group_name_H-M   'P 1'
#
loop_
_entity.id
_entity.type
_entity.pdbx_description
1 polymer ?
#
loop_
_entity_poly.entity_id
_entity_poly.type
_entity_poly.pdbx_seq_one_letter_code
_entity_poly.pdbx_strand_id
1 'polypeptide(L)'
;KKRGMALTADQEKSAAKTLIENEIGRALLVLKSKELGVKVSEKMLLARLKEVKAKFKSDAVFEHRLADRNMTVDQYKQELEIDMYMDQIIKKKIEPKIKIAEKDSRDYYNNNKSKFESPEKVRASIMLLKFNPSKGKAGEKAILKKFESILDQVKNGSDFGAMAQQHSQDSLASKRGDLGFFTRKQMLPAFSNRAFKMKVGEISEIFRTGHGFHVLKVTGKKPGGLSPFEAEKAKIEKFLTNKKVSQATRDYIETLKKQAKIKT
;
A
#
# COMPACT_ATOMS: atom_id res chain seq x y z
N LYS A 1 -18.21 -6.78 1.43
CA LYS A 1 -19.53 -6.14 1.21
C LYS A 1 -19.53 -4.79 1.90
N LYS A 2 -19.11 -3.70 1.21
CA LYS A 2 -19.40 -2.34 1.65
C LYS A 2 -20.87 -2.10 1.34
N ARG A 3 -21.69 -1.78 2.35
CA ARG A 3 -23.06 -1.28 2.17
C ARG A 3 -22.96 -0.02 1.32
N GLY A 4 -23.42 -0.06 0.07
CA GLY A 4 -23.63 1.12 -0.74
C GLY A 4 -24.75 1.92 -0.08
N MET A 5 -24.41 3.03 0.56
CA MET A 5 -25.42 4.04 0.85
C MET A 5 -25.86 4.61 -0.49
N ALA A 6 -27.15 4.55 -0.78
CA ALA A 6 -27.72 5.22 -1.94
C ALA A 6 -27.40 6.71 -1.83
N LEU A 7 -26.95 7.31 -2.94
CA LEU A 7 -26.72 8.74 -3.02
C LEU A 7 -28.04 9.48 -2.86
N THR A 8 -28.04 10.65 -2.24
CA THR A 8 -29.21 11.54 -2.28
C THR A 8 -29.37 12.13 -3.69
N ALA A 9 -30.57 12.58 -4.06
CA ALA A 9 -30.82 13.20 -5.35
C ALA A 9 -29.86 14.35 -5.67
N ASP A 10 -29.51 15.17 -4.68
CA ASP A 10 -28.52 16.26 -4.82
C ASP A 10 -27.12 15.75 -5.04
N GLN A 11 -26.74 14.64 -4.38
CA GLN A 11 -25.45 13.99 -4.59
C GLN A 11 -25.35 13.37 -5.98
N GLU A 12 -26.42 12.74 -6.46
CA GLU A 12 -26.50 12.20 -7.83
C GLU A 12 -26.39 13.31 -8.87
N LYS A 13 -27.12 14.40 -8.71
CA LYS A 13 -27.05 15.58 -9.61
C LYS A 13 -25.66 16.21 -9.63
N SER A 14 -25.02 16.34 -8.46
CA SER A 14 -23.65 16.87 -8.35
C SER A 14 -22.63 15.93 -9.00
N ALA A 15 -22.78 14.63 -8.81
CA ALA A 15 -21.93 13.62 -9.43
C ALA A 15 -22.09 13.60 -10.96
N ALA A 16 -23.33 13.66 -11.47
CA ALA A 16 -23.61 13.72 -12.90
C ALA A 16 -22.99 15.00 -13.52
N LYS A 17 -23.15 16.16 -12.89
CA LYS A 17 -22.51 17.40 -13.33
C LYS A 17 -20.99 17.26 -13.40
N THR A 18 -20.37 16.67 -12.38
CA THR A 18 -18.91 16.47 -12.34
C THR A 18 -18.45 15.53 -13.45
N LEU A 19 -19.22 14.46 -13.75
CA LEU A 19 -18.91 13.55 -14.84
C LEU A 19 -18.96 14.27 -16.20
N ILE A 20 -20.02 15.04 -16.46
CA ILE A 20 -20.19 15.82 -17.70
C ILE A 20 -19.02 16.81 -17.85
N GLU A 21 -18.68 17.54 -16.81
CA GLU A 21 -17.54 18.47 -16.79
C GLU A 21 -16.21 17.79 -17.11
N ASN A 22 -15.99 16.59 -16.59
CA ASN A 22 -14.80 15.80 -16.88
C ASN A 22 -14.77 15.33 -18.34
N GLU A 23 -15.88 14.84 -18.87
CA GLU A 23 -15.97 14.40 -20.28
C GLU A 23 -15.79 15.57 -21.25
N ILE A 24 -16.35 16.74 -20.96
CA ILE A 24 -16.08 17.97 -21.73
C ILE A 24 -14.58 18.27 -21.72
N GLY A 25 -13.94 18.22 -20.55
CA GLY A 25 -12.51 18.48 -20.41
C GLY A 25 -11.65 17.49 -21.23
N ARG A 26 -12.01 16.20 -21.19
CA ARG A 26 -11.34 15.15 -22.00
C ARG A 26 -11.50 15.42 -23.49
N ALA A 27 -12.72 15.69 -23.94
CA ALA A 27 -13.00 15.97 -25.35
C ALA A 27 -12.22 17.20 -25.87
N LEU A 28 -12.16 18.26 -25.08
CA LEU A 28 -11.39 19.47 -25.42
C LEU A 28 -9.89 19.19 -25.54
N LEU A 29 -9.31 18.39 -24.64
CA LEU A 29 -7.92 18.00 -24.72
C LEU A 29 -7.63 17.17 -25.98
N VAL A 30 -8.51 16.22 -26.31
CA VAL A 30 -8.38 15.40 -27.53
C VAL A 30 -8.47 16.27 -28.79
N LEU A 31 -9.47 17.15 -28.88
CA LEU A 31 -9.61 18.09 -30.01
C LEU A 31 -8.35 18.94 -30.15
N LYS A 32 -7.88 19.52 -29.07
CA LYS A 32 -6.68 20.34 -29.07
C LYS A 32 -5.42 19.55 -29.43
N SER A 33 -5.34 18.30 -29.00
CA SER A 33 -4.26 17.39 -29.36
C SER A 33 -4.22 17.18 -30.89
N LYS A 34 -5.37 16.91 -31.50
CA LYS A 34 -5.52 16.74 -32.95
C LYS A 34 -5.17 18.02 -33.72
N GLU A 35 -5.65 19.18 -33.28
CA GLU A 35 -5.29 20.49 -33.86
C GLU A 35 -3.77 20.76 -33.84
N LEU A 36 -3.08 20.27 -32.82
CA LEU A 36 -1.63 20.41 -32.70
C LEU A 36 -0.83 19.33 -33.45
N GLY A 37 -1.51 18.56 -34.31
CA GLY A 37 -0.91 17.54 -35.16
C GLY A 37 -0.44 16.30 -34.42
N VAL A 38 -0.97 16.04 -33.19
CA VAL A 38 -0.71 14.77 -32.52
C VAL A 38 -1.46 13.67 -33.24
N LYS A 39 -0.77 12.57 -33.52
CA LYS A 39 -1.35 11.38 -34.16
C LYS A 39 -1.15 10.19 -33.26
N VAL A 40 -2.22 9.49 -32.98
CA VAL A 40 -2.20 8.15 -32.36
C VAL A 40 -2.44 7.15 -33.46
N SER A 41 -1.39 6.42 -33.85
CA SER A 41 -1.52 5.39 -34.89
C SER A 41 -2.07 4.10 -34.29
N GLU A 42 -2.73 3.29 -35.11
CA GLU A 42 -3.22 1.98 -34.70
C GLU A 42 -2.09 1.10 -34.13
N LYS A 43 -0.90 1.15 -34.72
CA LYS A 43 0.29 0.46 -34.20
C LYS A 43 0.62 0.86 -32.78
N MET A 44 0.54 2.15 -32.45
CA MET A 44 0.77 2.65 -31.09
C MET A 44 -0.35 2.17 -30.13
N LEU A 45 -1.60 2.22 -30.58
CA LEU A 45 -2.74 1.77 -29.78
C LEU A 45 -2.65 0.27 -29.47
N LEU A 46 -2.35 -0.56 -30.46
CA LEU A 46 -2.18 -2.00 -30.27
C LEU A 46 -0.99 -2.33 -29.36
N ALA A 47 0.13 -1.62 -29.51
CA ALA A 47 1.27 -1.78 -28.61
C ALA A 47 0.89 -1.44 -27.15
N ARG A 48 0.16 -0.34 -26.95
CA ARG A 48 -0.31 0.07 -25.64
C ARG A 48 -1.31 -0.93 -25.04
N LEU A 49 -2.23 -1.43 -25.85
CA LEU A 49 -3.16 -2.48 -25.43
C LEU A 49 -2.41 -3.75 -25.00
N LYS A 50 -1.38 -4.16 -25.75
CA LYS A 50 -0.54 -5.31 -25.38
C LYS A 50 0.16 -5.10 -24.03
N GLU A 51 0.71 -3.90 -23.77
CA GLU A 51 1.31 -3.56 -22.47
C GLU A 51 0.30 -3.65 -21.31
N VAL A 52 -0.94 -3.23 -21.55
CA VAL A 52 -2.00 -3.32 -20.55
C VAL A 52 -2.37 -4.78 -20.28
N LYS A 53 -2.60 -5.56 -21.35
CA LYS A 53 -2.93 -7.00 -21.25
C LYS A 53 -1.84 -7.79 -20.51
N ALA A 54 -0.57 -7.47 -20.73
CA ALA A 54 0.58 -8.11 -20.06
C ALA A 54 0.58 -7.97 -18.52
N LYS A 55 -0.19 -7.06 -17.96
CA LYS A 55 -0.36 -6.92 -16.49
C LYS A 55 -1.35 -7.91 -15.91
N PHE A 56 -2.07 -8.64 -16.73
CA PHE A 56 -3.04 -9.66 -16.35
C PHE A 56 -2.46 -11.06 -16.56
N LYS A 57 -2.96 -12.05 -15.82
CA LYS A 57 -2.49 -13.43 -15.92
C LYS A 57 -2.80 -14.07 -17.28
N SER A 58 -3.86 -13.59 -17.96
CA SER A 58 -4.27 -14.03 -19.31
C SER A 58 -5.22 -13.01 -19.93
N ASP A 59 -5.41 -13.09 -21.25
CA ASP A 59 -6.39 -12.29 -21.98
C ASP A 59 -7.83 -12.53 -21.45
N ALA A 60 -8.18 -13.76 -21.11
CA ALA A 60 -9.48 -14.08 -20.53
C ALA A 60 -9.72 -13.35 -19.17
N VAL A 61 -8.69 -13.22 -18.33
CA VAL A 61 -8.79 -12.44 -17.09
C VAL A 61 -8.97 -10.95 -17.37
N PHE A 62 -8.31 -10.43 -18.40
CA PHE A 62 -8.48 -9.03 -18.84
C PHE A 62 -9.92 -8.80 -19.33
N GLU A 63 -10.43 -9.65 -20.22
CA GLU A 63 -11.79 -9.55 -20.79
C GLU A 63 -12.87 -9.68 -19.70
N HIS A 64 -12.70 -10.61 -18.77
CA HIS A 64 -13.60 -10.72 -17.61
C HIS A 64 -13.63 -9.44 -16.78
N ARG A 65 -12.47 -8.80 -16.57
CA ARG A 65 -12.40 -7.51 -15.86
C ARG A 65 -13.08 -6.36 -16.60
N LEU A 66 -13.07 -6.38 -17.92
CA LEU A 66 -13.85 -5.42 -18.72
C LEU A 66 -15.35 -5.70 -18.62
N ALA A 67 -15.75 -6.98 -18.71
CA ALA A 67 -17.15 -7.38 -18.54
C ALA A 67 -17.73 -7.00 -17.16
N ASP A 68 -16.94 -7.12 -16.08
CA ASP A 68 -17.31 -6.63 -14.73
C ASP A 68 -17.64 -5.13 -14.71
N ARG A 69 -17.18 -4.37 -15.71
CA ARG A 69 -17.41 -2.94 -15.89
C ARG A 69 -18.39 -2.62 -17.00
N ASN A 70 -19.08 -3.64 -17.54
CA ASN A 70 -19.97 -3.55 -18.71
C ASN A 70 -19.27 -2.92 -19.94
N MET A 71 -18.02 -3.27 -20.18
CA MET A 71 -17.18 -2.70 -21.24
C MET A 71 -16.67 -3.78 -22.17
N THR A 72 -16.72 -3.53 -23.49
CA THR A 72 -16.09 -4.40 -24.50
C THR A 72 -14.61 -4.03 -24.71
N VAL A 73 -13.85 -4.92 -25.36
CA VAL A 73 -12.46 -4.64 -25.73
C VAL A 73 -12.36 -3.45 -26.70
N ASP A 74 -13.33 -3.28 -27.59
CA ASP A 74 -13.33 -2.17 -28.55
C ASP A 74 -13.66 -0.83 -27.87
N GLN A 75 -14.58 -0.83 -26.92
CA GLN A 75 -14.82 0.35 -26.08
C GLN A 75 -13.58 0.72 -25.27
N TYR A 76 -12.89 -0.28 -24.74
CA TYR A 76 -11.63 -0.04 -24.01
C TYR A 76 -10.54 0.52 -24.93
N LYS A 77 -10.42 0.06 -26.18
CA LYS A 77 -9.50 0.64 -27.17
C LYS A 77 -9.80 2.12 -27.43
N GLN A 78 -11.08 2.49 -27.55
CA GLN A 78 -11.48 3.89 -27.71
C GLN A 78 -11.07 4.75 -26.51
N GLU A 79 -11.31 4.27 -25.27
CA GLU A 79 -10.85 4.96 -24.08
C GLU A 79 -9.32 5.09 -24.06
N LEU A 80 -8.60 4.02 -24.41
CA LEU A 80 -7.15 4.01 -24.47
C LEU A 80 -6.60 5.00 -25.49
N GLU A 81 -7.25 5.13 -26.63
CA GLU A 81 -6.89 6.11 -27.67
C GLU A 81 -7.07 7.55 -27.14
N ILE A 82 -8.17 7.84 -26.48
CA ILE A 82 -8.45 9.12 -25.83
C ILE A 82 -7.34 9.44 -24.82
N ASP A 83 -7.02 8.50 -23.93
CA ASP A 83 -5.97 8.68 -22.94
C ASP A 83 -4.61 8.94 -23.58
N MET A 84 -4.30 8.27 -24.71
CA MET A 84 -3.05 8.50 -25.45
C MET A 84 -2.98 9.91 -26.06
N TYR A 85 -4.09 10.45 -26.57
CA TYR A 85 -4.15 11.84 -27.04
C TYR A 85 -3.93 12.81 -25.87
N MET A 86 -4.56 12.55 -24.73
CA MET A 86 -4.41 13.37 -23.52
C MET A 86 -2.97 13.35 -23.00
N ASP A 87 -2.37 12.17 -22.91
CA ASP A 87 -0.97 12.02 -22.51
C ASP A 87 -0.01 12.80 -23.42
N GLN A 88 -0.24 12.74 -24.72
CA GLN A 88 0.61 13.44 -25.70
C GLN A 88 0.51 14.97 -25.58
N ILE A 89 -0.70 15.52 -25.39
CA ILE A 89 -0.84 16.96 -25.23
C ILE A 89 -0.26 17.45 -23.91
N ILE A 90 -0.41 16.67 -22.83
CA ILE A 90 0.20 16.97 -21.53
C ILE A 90 1.72 17.02 -21.68
N LYS A 91 2.33 16.00 -22.26
CA LYS A 91 3.77 15.94 -22.52
C LYS A 91 4.27 17.10 -23.39
N LYS A 92 3.50 17.48 -24.41
CA LYS A 92 3.91 18.51 -25.37
C LYS A 92 3.71 19.94 -24.86
N LYS A 93 2.66 20.21 -24.08
CA LYS A 93 2.25 21.57 -23.73
C LYS A 93 2.37 21.91 -22.25
N ILE A 94 2.31 20.92 -21.36
CA ILE A 94 2.22 21.15 -19.92
C ILE A 94 3.53 20.76 -19.24
N GLU A 95 3.99 19.53 -19.38
CA GLU A 95 5.20 19.03 -18.71
C GLU A 95 6.44 19.89 -18.92
N PRO A 96 6.74 20.41 -20.15
CA PRO A 96 7.94 21.22 -20.36
C PRO A 96 7.97 22.53 -19.57
N LYS A 97 6.80 22.99 -19.12
CA LYS A 97 6.66 24.21 -18.31
C LYS A 97 6.76 23.93 -16.81
N ILE A 98 6.71 22.68 -16.41
CA ILE A 98 6.73 22.29 -15.00
C ILE A 98 8.18 22.10 -14.56
N LYS A 99 8.59 22.92 -13.60
CA LYS A 99 9.89 22.81 -12.93
C LYS A 99 9.65 22.70 -11.43
N ILE A 100 10.37 21.80 -10.80
CA ILE A 100 10.41 21.66 -9.34
C ILE A 100 11.79 22.14 -8.92
N ALA A 101 11.84 23.22 -8.18
CA ALA A 101 13.08 23.68 -7.56
C ALA A 101 13.40 22.78 -6.36
N GLU A 102 14.69 22.64 -6.05
CA GLU A 102 15.08 21.87 -4.86
C GLU A 102 14.46 22.45 -3.58
N LYS A 103 14.30 23.76 -3.52
CA LYS A 103 13.60 24.44 -2.43
C LYS A 103 12.17 23.92 -2.26
N ASP A 104 11.40 23.71 -3.35
CA ASP A 104 10.03 23.16 -3.26
C ASP A 104 10.02 21.79 -2.60
N SER A 105 11.00 20.95 -2.95
CA SER A 105 11.13 19.60 -2.43
C SER A 105 11.53 19.59 -0.95
N ARG A 106 12.47 20.46 -0.56
CA ARG A 106 12.87 20.63 0.84
C ARG A 106 11.74 21.18 1.70
N ASP A 107 11.01 22.18 1.21
CA ASP A 107 9.86 22.75 1.91
C ASP A 107 8.76 21.69 2.11
N TYR A 108 8.49 20.90 1.07
CA TYR A 108 7.52 19.79 1.20
C TYR A 108 7.97 18.76 2.24
N TYR A 109 9.23 18.35 2.22
CA TYR A 109 9.80 17.43 3.20
C TYR A 109 9.68 17.98 4.62
N ASN A 110 10.11 19.23 4.84
CA ASN A 110 10.09 19.87 6.15
C ASN A 110 8.68 20.01 6.73
N ASN A 111 7.71 20.37 5.87
CA ASN A 111 6.32 20.54 6.27
C ASN A 111 5.55 19.22 6.40
N ASN A 112 6.15 18.09 6.01
CA ASN A 112 5.49 16.79 6.02
C ASN A 112 6.36 15.68 6.66
N LYS A 113 7.23 16.01 7.62
CA LYS A 113 8.19 15.07 8.23
C LYS A 113 7.54 13.78 8.71
N SER A 114 6.32 13.86 9.25
CA SER A 114 5.57 12.67 9.71
C SER A 114 5.28 11.63 8.61
N LYS A 115 5.28 12.04 7.33
CA LYS A 115 5.11 11.12 6.19
C LYS A 115 6.41 10.35 5.87
N PHE A 116 7.53 10.83 6.36
CA PHE A 116 8.86 10.27 6.14
C PHE A 116 9.42 9.58 7.38
N GLU A 117 8.64 9.53 8.45
CA GLU A 117 8.97 8.78 9.64
C GLU A 117 8.56 7.31 9.46
N SER A 118 9.50 6.42 9.76
CA SER A 118 9.23 5.00 9.87
C SER A 118 9.19 4.59 11.34
N PRO A 119 8.19 3.83 11.78
CA PRO A 119 8.19 3.31 13.13
C PRO A 119 9.30 2.28 13.32
N GLU A 120 9.85 2.22 14.55
CA GLU A 120 10.67 1.09 14.95
C GLU A 120 9.96 -0.22 14.68
N LYS A 121 10.68 -1.22 14.14
CA LYS A 121 10.17 -2.58 13.91
C LYS A 121 11.05 -3.60 14.61
N VAL A 122 10.40 -4.58 15.22
CA VAL A 122 11.05 -5.72 15.85
C VAL A 122 10.64 -6.98 15.11
N ARG A 123 11.57 -7.89 14.88
CA ARG A 123 11.29 -9.28 14.46
C ARG A 123 11.49 -10.17 15.66
N ALA A 124 10.53 -11.04 15.91
CA ALA A 124 10.62 -11.99 17.01
C ALA A 124 10.04 -13.34 16.60
N SER A 125 10.50 -14.39 17.27
CA SER A 125 9.85 -15.70 17.25
C SER A 125 9.10 -15.91 18.55
N ILE A 126 7.97 -16.61 18.47
CA ILE A 126 7.08 -16.92 19.59
C ILE A 126 6.99 -18.40 19.84
N MET A 127 6.84 -18.79 21.10
CA MET A 127 6.41 -20.10 21.53
C MET A 127 5.21 -19.95 22.46
N LEU A 128 4.18 -20.77 22.23
CA LEU A 128 2.96 -20.81 23.02
C LEU A 128 2.73 -22.24 23.53
N LEU A 129 2.48 -22.38 24.82
CA LEU A 129 1.84 -23.55 25.38
C LEU A 129 0.48 -23.16 25.97
N LYS A 130 -0.59 -23.75 25.44
CA LYS A 130 -1.95 -23.52 25.88
C LYS A 130 -2.21 -24.26 27.19
N PHE A 131 -2.96 -23.66 28.06
CA PHE A 131 -3.50 -24.35 29.22
C PHE A 131 -4.98 -24.69 29.03
N ASN A 132 -5.41 -25.78 29.65
CA ASN A 132 -6.82 -26.13 29.66
C ASN A 132 -7.47 -25.55 30.92
N PRO A 133 -8.42 -24.60 30.80
CA PRO A 133 -9.05 -23.98 31.92
C PRO A 133 -9.78 -24.98 32.87
N SER A 134 -10.29 -26.09 32.31
CA SER A 134 -10.97 -27.13 33.08
C SER A 134 -10.06 -27.89 34.05
N LYS A 135 -8.74 -27.83 33.87
CA LYS A 135 -7.74 -28.45 34.76
C LYS A 135 -7.32 -27.53 35.93
N GLY A 136 -7.88 -26.33 36.01
CA GLY A 136 -7.63 -25.39 37.07
C GLY A 136 -6.15 -25.02 37.29
N LYS A 137 -5.81 -24.54 38.48
CA LYS A 137 -4.44 -24.11 38.82
C LYS A 137 -3.39 -25.23 38.76
N ALA A 138 -3.74 -26.47 38.99
CA ALA A 138 -2.84 -27.61 38.90
C ALA A 138 -2.39 -27.87 37.44
N GLY A 139 -3.34 -27.75 36.48
CA GLY A 139 -3.04 -27.84 35.07
C GLY A 139 -2.14 -26.69 34.55
N GLU A 140 -2.39 -25.46 35.02
CA GLU A 140 -1.55 -24.31 34.69
C GLU A 140 -0.11 -24.53 35.22
N LYS A 141 0.07 -25.00 36.47
CA LYS A 141 1.38 -25.28 37.05
C LYS A 141 2.16 -26.36 36.29
N ALA A 142 1.47 -27.41 35.82
CA ALA A 142 2.08 -28.45 35.04
C ALA A 142 2.60 -27.93 33.67
N ILE A 143 1.82 -27.09 32.99
CA ILE A 143 2.22 -26.44 31.72
C ILE A 143 3.38 -25.48 31.94
N LEU A 144 3.37 -24.70 33.01
CA LEU A 144 4.46 -23.79 33.36
C LEU A 144 5.77 -24.57 33.55
N LYS A 145 5.75 -25.65 34.35
CA LYS A 145 6.92 -26.50 34.59
C LYS A 145 7.44 -27.12 33.29
N LYS A 146 6.54 -27.57 32.40
CA LYS A 146 6.93 -28.06 31.07
C LYS A 146 7.62 -26.95 30.25
N PHE A 147 7.10 -25.72 30.30
CA PHE A 147 7.65 -24.62 29.56
C PHE A 147 9.04 -24.19 30.09
N GLU A 148 9.20 -24.19 31.43
CA GLU A 148 10.49 -23.95 32.09
C GLU A 148 11.56 -24.95 31.60
N SER A 149 11.22 -26.25 31.55
CA SER A 149 12.13 -27.28 31.04
C SER A 149 12.52 -27.07 29.58
N ILE A 150 11.59 -26.63 28.72
CA ILE A 150 11.89 -26.28 27.32
C ILE A 150 12.79 -25.05 27.25
N LEU A 151 12.52 -24.05 28.08
CA LEU A 151 13.30 -22.82 28.10
C LEU A 151 14.73 -23.07 28.60
N ASP A 152 14.93 -23.98 29.56
CA ASP A 152 16.24 -24.37 30.01
C ASP A 152 17.06 -25.07 28.91
N GLN A 153 16.44 -25.91 28.05
CA GLN A 153 17.10 -26.44 26.89
C GLN A 153 17.55 -25.37 25.92
N VAL A 154 16.71 -24.35 25.69
CA VAL A 154 17.09 -23.20 24.83
C VAL A 154 18.24 -22.39 25.42
N LYS A 155 18.25 -22.17 26.75
CA LYS A 155 19.34 -21.49 27.46
C LYS A 155 20.65 -22.30 27.38
N ASN A 156 20.54 -23.63 27.34
CA ASN A 156 21.68 -24.56 27.19
C ASN A 156 22.10 -24.79 25.73
N GLY A 157 21.61 -23.94 24.78
CA GLY A 157 22.11 -23.92 23.40
C GLY A 157 21.19 -24.53 22.36
N SER A 158 20.02 -25.07 22.73
CA SER A 158 19.04 -25.56 21.75
C SER A 158 18.48 -24.40 20.93
N ASP A 159 18.28 -24.62 19.63
CA ASP A 159 17.72 -23.59 18.76
C ASP A 159 16.27 -23.29 19.10
N PHE A 160 15.97 -22.02 19.41
CA PHE A 160 14.63 -21.56 19.80
C PHE A 160 13.58 -21.90 18.74
N GLY A 161 13.90 -21.70 17.45
CA GLY A 161 12.98 -21.94 16.36
C GLY A 161 12.66 -23.44 16.20
N ALA A 162 13.64 -24.32 16.37
CA ALA A 162 13.42 -25.76 16.36
C ALA A 162 12.55 -26.19 17.55
N MET A 163 12.82 -25.66 18.75
CA MET A 163 11.99 -25.93 19.93
C MET A 163 10.55 -25.38 19.77
N ALA A 164 10.41 -24.21 19.14
CA ALA A 164 9.09 -23.67 18.80
C ALA A 164 8.36 -24.56 17.80
N GLN A 165 9.04 -25.06 16.78
CA GLN A 165 8.44 -25.98 15.80
C GLN A 165 7.99 -27.29 16.43
N GLN A 166 8.75 -27.80 17.39
CA GLN A 166 8.47 -29.09 18.06
C GLN A 166 7.39 -28.99 19.15
N HIS A 167 7.37 -27.89 19.91
CA HIS A 167 6.59 -27.81 21.13
C HIS A 167 5.51 -26.76 21.12
N SER A 168 5.60 -25.72 20.26
CA SER A 168 4.64 -24.62 20.26
C SER A 168 3.28 -25.05 19.72
N GLN A 169 2.24 -24.56 20.38
CA GLN A 169 0.85 -24.71 19.97
C GLN A 169 0.31 -23.44 19.29
N ASP A 170 1.22 -22.55 18.90
CA ASP A 170 0.90 -21.38 18.06
C ASP A 170 0.74 -21.79 16.59
N SER A 171 -0.07 -21.04 15.85
CA SER A 171 -0.26 -21.26 14.40
C SER A 171 1.02 -21.07 13.58
N LEU A 172 2.01 -20.38 14.12
CA LEU A 172 3.31 -20.15 13.49
C LEU A 172 4.36 -21.20 13.89
N ALA A 173 4.01 -22.24 14.62
CA ALA A 173 4.94 -23.31 15.01
C ALA A 173 5.69 -23.89 13.80
N SER A 174 4.99 -24.20 12.70
CA SER A 174 5.57 -24.72 11.45
C SER A 174 6.57 -23.75 10.79
N LYS A 175 6.47 -22.46 11.10
CA LYS A 175 7.40 -21.40 10.66
C LYS A 175 8.42 -21.06 11.74
N ARG A 176 8.73 -22.00 12.65
CA ARG A 176 9.69 -21.80 13.75
C ARG A 176 9.29 -20.67 14.69
N GLY A 177 7.99 -20.35 14.77
CA GLY A 177 7.42 -19.27 15.56
C GLY A 177 7.65 -17.87 15.02
N ASP A 178 8.17 -17.68 13.80
CA ASP A 178 8.56 -16.37 13.26
C ASP A 178 7.34 -15.48 12.98
N LEU A 179 7.26 -14.37 13.71
CA LEU A 179 6.24 -13.32 13.56
C LEU A 179 6.56 -12.33 12.41
N GLY A 180 7.77 -12.41 11.83
CA GLY A 180 8.27 -11.38 10.94
C GLY A 180 8.52 -10.04 11.64
N PHE A 181 8.77 -8.98 10.86
CA PHE A 181 8.91 -7.62 11.41
C PHE A 181 7.53 -7.00 11.67
N PHE A 182 7.34 -6.48 12.89
CA PHE A 182 6.12 -5.79 13.29
C PHE A 182 6.42 -4.48 14.02
N THR A 183 5.50 -3.56 13.96
CA THR A 183 5.51 -2.31 14.73
C THR A 183 4.81 -2.52 16.06
N ARG A 184 5.05 -1.61 17.02
CA ARG A 184 4.41 -1.66 18.35
C ARG A 184 2.87 -1.71 18.27
N LYS A 185 2.26 -1.02 17.28
CA LYS A 185 0.80 -0.96 17.12
C LYS A 185 0.19 -2.21 16.48
N GLN A 186 1.00 -3.06 15.84
CA GLN A 186 0.53 -4.27 15.16
C GLN A 186 0.41 -5.48 16.08
N MET A 187 0.94 -5.38 17.30
CA MET A 187 0.93 -6.47 18.27
C MET A 187 0.21 -6.08 19.56
N LEU A 188 -0.35 -7.06 20.23
CA LEU A 188 -0.95 -6.85 21.55
C LEU A 188 0.10 -6.31 22.54
N PRO A 189 -0.29 -5.43 23.47
CA PRO A 189 0.63 -4.82 24.45
C PRO A 189 1.46 -5.83 25.24
N ALA A 190 0.90 -7.01 25.55
CA ALA A 190 1.62 -8.07 26.26
C ALA A 190 2.90 -8.53 25.52
N PHE A 191 2.88 -8.52 24.19
CA PHE A 191 4.00 -8.91 23.34
C PHE A 191 4.88 -7.70 22.98
N SER A 192 4.26 -6.61 22.48
CA SER A 192 5.01 -5.45 22.02
C SER A 192 5.80 -4.77 23.14
N ASN A 193 5.24 -4.66 24.36
CA ASN A 193 5.94 -4.04 25.48
C ASN A 193 7.20 -4.82 25.91
N ARG A 194 7.24 -6.13 25.67
CA ARG A 194 8.41 -6.97 25.92
C ARG A 194 9.38 -6.90 24.76
N ALA A 195 8.94 -7.27 23.55
CA ALA A 195 9.80 -7.37 22.38
C ALA A 195 10.58 -6.08 22.07
N PHE A 196 9.95 -4.91 22.22
CA PHE A 196 10.58 -3.63 21.95
C PHE A 196 11.62 -3.21 23.01
N LYS A 197 11.54 -3.74 24.24
CA LYS A 197 12.54 -3.47 25.30
C LYS A 197 13.74 -4.41 25.23
N MET A 198 13.57 -5.61 24.66
CA MET A 198 14.59 -6.64 24.58
C MET A 198 15.63 -6.35 23.52
N LYS A 199 16.85 -6.87 23.68
CA LYS A 199 17.92 -6.84 22.67
C LYS A 199 17.74 -7.96 21.64
N VAL A 200 18.39 -7.82 20.48
CA VAL A 200 18.45 -8.92 19.50
C VAL A 200 19.18 -10.11 20.11
N GLY A 201 18.62 -11.32 19.94
CA GLY A 201 19.09 -12.55 20.55
C GLY A 201 18.48 -12.86 21.92
N GLU A 202 17.92 -11.87 22.58
CA GLU A 202 17.35 -12.02 23.93
C GLU A 202 16.06 -12.84 23.89
N ILE A 203 15.85 -13.63 24.94
CA ILE A 203 14.67 -14.46 25.17
C ILE A 203 13.95 -13.88 26.38
N SER A 204 12.63 -13.69 26.25
CA SER A 204 11.81 -13.19 27.37
C SER A 204 11.65 -14.22 28.47
N GLU A 205 11.26 -13.74 29.65
CA GLU A 205 10.63 -14.59 30.64
C GLU A 205 9.31 -15.16 30.11
N ILE A 206 8.84 -16.24 30.74
CA ILE A 206 7.52 -16.79 30.48
C ILE A 206 6.47 -15.78 30.93
N PHE A 207 5.51 -15.45 30.06
CA PHE A 207 4.40 -14.59 30.42
C PHE A 207 3.06 -15.20 30.01
N ARG A 208 2.01 -14.84 30.76
CA ARG A 208 0.67 -15.37 30.58
C ARG A 208 -0.20 -14.42 29.77
N THR A 209 -1.03 -15.01 28.90
CA THR A 209 -2.17 -14.33 28.25
C THR A 209 -3.42 -15.17 28.42
N GLY A 210 -4.55 -14.73 27.85
CA GLY A 210 -5.78 -15.53 27.82
C GLY A 210 -5.66 -16.85 27.04
N HIS A 211 -4.66 -16.96 26.14
CA HIS A 211 -4.46 -18.15 25.30
C HIS A 211 -3.50 -19.18 25.91
N GLY A 212 -2.70 -18.80 26.89
CA GLY A 212 -1.68 -19.69 27.46
C GLY A 212 -0.45 -18.94 27.94
N PHE A 213 0.64 -19.68 28.12
CA PHE A 213 1.97 -19.17 28.42
C PHE A 213 2.77 -18.96 27.15
N HIS A 214 3.53 -17.89 27.11
CA HIS A 214 4.32 -17.48 25.96
C HIS A 214 5.75 -17.17 26.36
N VAL A 215 6.64 -17.34 25.39
CA VAL A 215 8.02 -16.84 25.40
C VAL A 215 8.31 -16.23 24.04
N LEU A 216 9.05 -15.15 24.01
CA LEU A 216 9.52 -14.46 22.82
C LEU A 216 11.05 -14.55 22.73
N LYS A 217 11.58 -14.67 21.52
CA LYS A 217 12.97 -14.40 21.19
C LYS A 217 13.02 -13.30 20.14
N VAL A 218 13.68 -12.20 20.44
CA VAL A 218 13.92 -11.12 19.46
C VAL A 218 15.01 -11.57 18.49
N THR A 219 14.68 -11.58 17.19
CA THR A 219 15.58 -12.05 16.12
C THR A 219 16.09 -10.90 15.25
N GLY A 220 15.52 -9.71 15.38
CA GLY A 220 15.99 -8.53 14.66
C GLY A 220 15.29 -7.25 15.10
N LYS A 221 15.95 -6.13 14.89
CA LYS A 221 15.40 -4.79 15.09
C LYS A 221 15.73 -3.91 13.90
N LYS A 222 14.77 -3.09 13.51
CA LYS A 222 14.98 -2.00 12.56
C LYS A 222 14.63 -0.71 13.30
N PRO A 223 15.59 0.21 13.47
CA PRO A 223 15.31 1.47 14.14
C PRO A 223 14.25 2.21 13.35
N GLY A 224 13.36 2.86 14.07
CA GLY A 224 12.50 3.88 13.51
C GLY A 224 13.28 5.17 13.28
N GLY A 225 12.69 6.12 12.61
CA GLY A 225 13.28 7.43 12.46
C GLY A 225 12.82 8.13 11.19
N LEU A 226 13.26 9.35 11.07
CA LEU A 226 13.00 10.19 9.91
C LEU A 226 13.94 9.77 8.76
N SER A 227 13.37 9.37 7.63
CA SER A 227 14.15 9.11 6.41
C SER A 227 14.83 10.41 5.96
N PRO A 228 16.12 10.42 5.67
CA PRO A 228 16.83 11.63 5.24
C PRO A 228 16.22 12.20 3.94
N PHE A 229 16.23 13.54 3.81
CA PHE A 229 15.72 14.22 2.62
C PHE A 229 16.27 13.64 1.32
N GLU A 230 17.58 13.38 1.26
CA GLU A 230 18.25 12.86 0.05
C GLU A 230 17.71 11.49 -0.40
N ALA A 231 17.30 10.65 0.55
CA ALA A 231 16.69 9.35 0.25
C ALA A 231 15.26 9.47 -0.30
N GLU A 232 14.54 10.54 0.04
CA GLU A 232 13.15 10.77 -0.37
C GLU A 232 13.02 11.79 -1.50
N LYS A 233 14.08 12.53 -1.83
CA LYS A 233 14.11 13.63 -2.80
C LYS A 233 13.44 13.25 -4.12
N ALA A 234 13.86 12.17 -4.76
CA ALA A 234 13.33 11.75 -6.06
C ALA A 234 11.83 11.43 -6.01
N LYS A 235 11.35 10.85 -4.91
CA LYS A 235 9.92 10.56 -4.71
C LYS A 235 9.13 11.83 -4.50
N ILE A 236 9.66 12.77 -3.74
CA ILE A 236 9.06 14.08 -3.48
C ILE A 236 8.97 14.88 -4.79
N GLU A 237 10.06 14.95 -5.55
CA GLU A 237 10.09 15.64 -6.84
C GLU A 237 9.07 15.07 -7.81
N LYS A 238 8.99 13.74 -7.92
CA LYS A 238 7.97 13.05 -8.74
C LYS A 238 6.55 13.38 -8.27
N PHE A 239 6.31 13.35 -6.96
CA PHE A 239 5.01 13.69 -6.39
C PHE A 239 4.62 15.14 -6.70
N LEU A 240 5.53 16.09 -6.49
CA LEU A 240 5.31 17.52 -6.75
C LEU A 240 5.11 17.80 -8.24
N THR A 241 5.90 17.15 -9.09
CA THR A 241 5.73 17.22 -10.55
C THR A 241 4.34 16.76 -10.96
N ASN A 242 3.91 15.59 -10.52
CA ASN A 242 2.57 15.07 -10.83
C ASN A 242 1.47 16.00 -10.32
N LYS A 243 1.64 16.57 -9.12
CA LYS A 243 0.70 17.55 -8.56
C LYS A 243 0.61 18.83 -9.40
N LYS A 244 1.77 19.40 -9.80
CA LYS A 244 1.83 20.59 -10.67
C LYS A 244 1.29 20.30 -12.06
N VAL A 245 1.61 19.15 -12.66
CA VAL A 245 1.05 18.71 -13.95
C VAL A 245 -0.46 18.60 -13.88
N SER A 246 -0.99 17.93 -12.86
CA SER A 246 -2.44 17.80 -12.68
C SER A 246 -3.14 19.15 -12.52
N GLN A 247 -2.55 20.08 -11.77
CA GLN A 247 -3.09 21.42 -11.62
C GLN A 247 -3.05 22.19 -12.95
N ALA A 248 -1.90 22.21 -13.60
CA ALA A 248 -1.74 22.90 -14.88
C ALA A 248 -2.64 22.31 -15.99
N THR A 249 -2.91 21.00 -15.94
CA THR A 249 -3.88 20.35 -16.84
C THR A 249 -5.30 20.87 -16.61
N ARG A 250 -5.73 20.99 -15.36
CA ARG A 250 -7.04 21.57 -15.02
C ARG A 250 -7.15 23.03 -15.51
N ASP A 251 -6.13 23.83 -15.22
CA ASP A 251 -6.09 25.24 -15.63
C ASP A 251 -6.13 25.38 -17.16
N TYR A 252 -5.45 24.46 -17.87
CA TYR A 252 -5.46 24.41 -19.32
C TYR A 252 -6.84 24.00 -19.87
N ILE A 253 -7.50 23.02 -19.27
CA ILE A 253 -8.87 22.66 -19.61
C ILE A 253 -9.82 23.84 -19.41
N GLU A 254 -9.74 24.58 -18.31
CA GLU A 254 -10.55 25.76 -18.09
C GLU A 254 -10.29 26.86 -19.14
N THR A 255 -9.06 27.02 -19.58
CA THR A 255 -8.72 27.91 -20.69
C THR A 255 -9.38 27.47 -22.00
N LEU A 256 -9.33 26.15 -22.30
CA LEU A 256 -9.98 25.58 -23.49
C LEU A 256 -11.50 25.71 -23.42
N LYS A 257 -12.13 25.51 -22.27
CA LYS A 257 -13.59 25.72 -22.08
C LYS A 257 -14.02 27.15 -22.40
N LYS A 258 -13.25 28.15 -21.96
CA LYS A 258 -13.52 29.55 -22.26
C LYS A 258 -13.44 29.89 -23.73
N GLN A 259 -12.62 29.18 -24.49
CA GLN A 259 -12.42 29.36 -25.93
C GLN A 259 -13.43 28.56 -26.78
N ALA A 260 -13.96 27.49 -26.22
CA ALA A 260 -14.90 26.61 -26.92
C ALA A 260 -16.33 27.13 -26.89
N LYS A 261 -17.05 27.03 -28.03
CA LYS A 261 -18.50 27.17 -28.06
C LYS A 261 -19.16 25.86 -27.66
N ILE A 262 -19.39 25.68 -26.37
CA ILE A 262 -20.07 24.49 -25.86
C ILE A 262 -21.58 24.70 -26.01
N LYS A 263 -22.22 23.86 -26.84
CA LYS A 263 -23.69 23.77 -26.91
C LYS A 263 -24.07 22.67 -25.92
N THR A 264 -24.79 22.99 -24.89
CA THR A 264 -25.41 22.09 -23.90
C THR A 264 -26.81 21.73 -24.33
#